data_bc4054385c1942e1f59f32bc9fb01afa
#
_entry.id   bc4054385c1942e1f59f32bc9fb01afa
#
_cell.length_a   1.000
_cell.length_b   1.000
_cell.length_c   1.000
_cell.angle_alpha   90.00
_cell.angle_beta   90.00
_cell.angle_gamma   90.00
#
_symmetry.space_group_name_H-M   'P 1'
#
loop_
_entity.id
_entity.type
_entity.pdbx_description
1 polymer ?
#
loop_
_entity_poly.entity_id
_entity_poly.type
_entity_poly.pdbx_seq_one_letter_code
_entity_poly.pdbx_strand_id
1 'polypeptide(L)'
;IHSGDSIVVTPPQTLNDREYQDLRDATFRVATELDVVGVIHIHFALNPDNQHFYVTKIAPYFTRGVALTARTTGYPLAFVVGGLLLGQRLVDIKLPSRFIKQTAIMEPSIDHVSVRIPIWPFQEIPDADQHLDTVMKAVGSTIGIGRSVEEAMLKSVRSSQFSPRDVLPSVSNLTDGEMISQLIHPLANRILVLIEALRRGYDPDELSELTKIDNFYFVKLQHLLKIEKRIKENPLDVETLRVARYYGFGDGMIARIWQTDTAAIRQLSAEAAIQPTYKMIEPTAGEFDEHASGYYSTFEYENESEPLGDRTALVLGRGGNQLGPNTAAEYFTTEMLKQLKRAGFHTILMNTNPNAIGIAPEFTDKQYVDPIQLGDVLNVIKVEHPDIVIVPGNRHYLTRELSKLNLNLHVLPPDQEIGQPQPKRATIGVSLFVHEQHKIAVGVMDMIAPGMNQDIAQVTAFRMPAELPKADRLRLVEQAKQAVSEHQLTGMVQILFAPKTTTGKQLEVVGVRPTRLTEMAFLSKVTGINWVRMLTRQHIGTLDDAELSAVKIDLNSQRVALMNAVFPFRQLHVLNRPGTTDQEMGATIAFGSSEALTLSNLSDTEQLDKIINRTI
;
A
#
# COMPACT_ATOMS: atom_id res chain seq x y z
N ILE A 1 -17.02 -14.71 -11.81
CA ILE A 1 -16.13 -14.79 -10.64
C ILE A 1 -14.84 -14.05 -10.99
N HIS A 2 -14.51 -13.02 -10.22
CA HIS A 2 -13.35 -12.17 -10.46
C HIS A 2 -12.25 -12.55 -9.44
N SER A 3 -11.42 -13.55 -9.80
CA SER A 3 -10.41 -14.10 -8.88
C SER A 3 -9.40 -13.03 -8.42
N GLY A 4 -9.46 -12.65 -7.14
CA GLY A 4 -8.59 -11.63 -6.54
C GLY A 4 -9.03 -10.17 -6.76
N ASP A 5 -9.92 -9.90 -7.71
CA ASP A 5 -10.43 -8.57 -8.05
C ASP A 5 -11.81 -8.27 -7.45
N SER A 6 -12.39 -9.20 -6.69
CA SER A 6 -13.65 -8.98 -5.99
C SER A 6 -13.47 -8.10 -4.76
N ILE A 7 -14.49 -7.27 -4.47
CA ILE A 7 -14.67 -6.69 -3.14
C ILE A 7 -15.02 -7.84 -2.20
N VAL A 8 -14.39 -7.89 -1.03
CA VAL A 8 -14.56 -8.97 -0.06
C VAL A 8 -15.03 -8.38 1.26
N VAL A 9 -16.07 -8.98 1.83
CA VAL A 9 -16.61 -8.63 3.15
C VAL A 9 -16.38 -9.81 4.10
N THR A 10 -15.91 -9.55 5.29
CA THR A 10 -15.68 -10.55 6.32
C THR A 10 -16.12 -10.02 7.69
N PRO A 11 -16.79 -10.81 8.55
CA PRO A 11 -17.20 -12.21 8.35
C PRO A 11 -18.26 -12.36 7.26
N PRO A 12 -18.60 -13.59 6.84
CA PRO A 12 -19.68 -13.82 5.87
C PRO A 12 -21.00 -13.25 6.39
N GLN A 13 -21.69 -12.50 5.51
CA GLN A 13 -22.92 -11.76 5.87
C GLN A 13 -24.20 -12.47 5.39
N THR A 14 -24.06 -13.36 4.42
CA THR A 14 -25.20 -13.96 3.69
C THR A 14 -25.29 -15.48 3.87
N LEU A 15 -24.34 -16.10 4.59
CA LEU A 15 -24.40 -17.51 4.95
C LEU A 15 -25.21 -17.71 6.21
N ASN A 16 -26.07 -18.74 6.22
CA ASN A 16 -26.63 -19.25 7.46
C ASN A 16 -25.64 -20.20 8.14
N ASP A 17 -25.91 -20.56 9.39
CA ASP A 17 -25.01 -21.37 10.19
C ASP A 17 -24.74 -22.76 9.57
N ARG A 18 -25.75 -23.41 9.00
CA ARG A 18 -25.58 -24.70 8.34
C ARG A 18 -24.66 -24.61 7.13
N GLU A 19 -24.88 -23.63 6.27
CA GLU A 19 -24.03 -23.39 5.08
C GLU A 19 -22.59 -23.11 5.50
N TYR A 20 -22.39 -22.30 6.54
CA TYR A 20 -21.05 -22.03 7.09
C TYR A 20 -20.37 -23.33 7.58
N GLN A 21 -21.07 -24.17 8.35
CA GLN A 21 -20.52 -25.44 8.84
C GLN A 21 -20.22 -26.42 7.71
N ASP A 22 -21.09 -26.53 6.71
CA ASP A 22 -20.87 -27.40 5.55
C ASP A 22 -19.61 -27.01 4.75
N LEU A 23 -19.36 -25.70 4.57
CA LEU A 23 -18.14 -25.17 3.91
C LEU A 23 -16.89 -25.38 4.79
N ARG A 24 -17.03 -25.22 6.10
CA ARG A 24 -15.97 -25.45 7.08
C ARG A 24 -15.54 -26.93 7.05
N ASP A 25 -16.49 -27.85 7.14
CA ASP A 25 -16.23 -29.29 7.10
C ASP A 25 -15.62 -29.72 5.76
N ALA A 26 -16.08 -29.14 4.66
CA ALA A 26 -15.47 -29.36 3.34
C ALA A 26 -14.01 -28.89 3.31
N THR A 27 -13.72 -27.75 3.95
CA THR A 27 -12.35 -27.22 4.04
C THR A 27 -11.43 -28.18 4.80
N PHE A 28 -11.86 -28.72 5.93
CA PHE A 28 -11.08 -29.69 6.70
C PHE A 28 -10.85 -30.99 5.91
N ARG A 29 -11.87 -31.50 5.22
CA ARG A 29 -11.72 -32.68 4.35
C ARG A 29 -10.69 -32.45 3.25
N VAL A 30 -10.77 -31.30 2.54
CA VAL A 30 -9.81 -30.97 1.48
C VAL A 30 -8.40 -30.83 2.05
N ALA A 31 -8.23 -30.17 3.20
CA ALA A 31 -6.92 -30.01 3.83
C ALA A 31 -6.30 -31.35 4.24
N THR A 32 -7.12 -32.27 4.75
CA THR A 32 -6.69 -33.61 5.15
C THR A 32 -6.31 -34.46 3.94
N GLU A 33 -7.14 -34.49 2.89
CA GLU A 33 -6.88 -35.29 1.68
C GLU A 33 -5.64 -34.81 0.90
N LEU A 34 -5.31 -33.51 1.00
CA LEU A 34 -4.12 -32.93 0.36
C LEU A 34 -2.89 -32.91 1.29
N ASP A 35 -2.99 -33.43 2.52
CA ASP A 35 -1.93 -33.43 3.53
C ASP A 35 -1.29 -32.02 3.72
N VAL A 36 -2.13 -30.99 3.79
CA VAL A 36 -1.67 -29.60 3.89
C VAL A 36 -1.22 -29.29 5.32
N VAL A 37 0.04 -28.89 5.45
CA VAL A 37 0.59 -28.31 6.69
C VAL A 37 0.77 -26.81 6.51
N GLY A 38 0.20 -26.01 7.42
CA GLY A 38 0.31 -24.56 7.38
C GLY A 38 -1.04 -23.89 7.06
N VAL A 39 -1.10 -23.10 6.01
CA VAL A 39 -2.29 -22.35 5.63
C VAL A 39 -2.91 -22.89 4.35
N ILE A 40 -4.22 -22.93 4.30
CA ILE A 40 -4.99 -23.21 3.09
C ILE A 40 -6.07 -22.15 2.89
N HIS A 41 -6.25 -21.72 1.67
CA HIS A 41 -7.32 -20.81 1.25
C HIS A 41 -8.14 -21.47 0.15
N ILE A 42 -9.43 -21.69 0.43
CA ILE A 42 -10.36 -22.34 -0.49
C ILE A 42 -11.44 -21.35 -0.92
N HIS A 43 -11.68 -21.27 -2.20
CA HIS A 43 -12.81 -20.53 -2.76
C HIS A 43 -13.94 -21.48 -3.07
N PHE A 44 -15.11 -21.20 -2.53
CA PHE A 44 -16.36 -21.89 -2.82
C PHE A 44 -17.29 -21.00 -3.65
N ALA A 45 -18.05 -21.62 -4.54
CA ALA A 45 -19.23 -21.03 -5.15
C ALA A 45 -20.46 -21.75 -4.58
N LEU A 46 -21.26 -21.04 -3.79
CA LEU A 46 -22.49 -21.55 -3.19
C LEU A 46 -23.68 -21.10 -4.03
N ASN A 47 -24.57 -22.02 -4.38
CA ASN A 47 -25.85 -21.71 -4.98
C ASN A 47 -26.88 -21.55 -3.85
N PRO A 48 -27.46 -20.34 -3.65
CA PRO A 48 -28.40 -20.09 -2.56
C PRO A 48 -29.73 -20.85 -2.73
N ASP A 49 -30.15 -21.18 -3.97
CA ASP A 49 -31.44 -21.83 -4.22
C ASP A 49 -31.49 -23.29 -3.77
N ASN A 50 -30.38 -23.99 -3.89
CA ASN A 50 -30.30 -25.43 -3.58
C ASN A 50 -29.23 -25.80 -2.57
N GLN A 51 -28.49 -24.81 -2.05
CA GLN A 51 -27.42 -24.98 -1.05
C GLN A 51 -26.24 -25.86 -1.55
N HIS A 52 -26.17 -26.16 -2.85
CA HIS A 52 -25.02 -26.86 -3.40
C HIS A 52 -23.84 -25.90 -3.57
N PHE A 53 -22.65 -26.35 -3.18
CA PHE A 53 -21.43 -25.60 -3.36
C PHE A 53 -20.42 -26.33 -4.23
N TYR A 54 -19.56 -25.56 -4.87
CA TYR A 54 -18.46 -26.03 -5.70
C TYR A 54 -17.15 -25.42 -5.22
N VAL A 55 -16.09 -26.23 -5.17
CA VAL A 55 -14.72 -25.72 -4.94
C VAL A 55 -14.22 -25.13 -6.26
N THR A 56 -13.96 -23.84 -6.29
CA THR A 56 -13.50 -23.14 -7.50
C THR A 56 -11.99 -22.91 -7.50
N LYS A 57 -11.36 -22.86 -6.32
CA LYS A 57 -9.91 -22.68 -6.19
C LYS A 57 -9.43 -23.21 -4.84
N ILE A 58 -8.24 -23.82 -4.84
CA ILE A 58 -7.51 -24.21 -3.64
C ILE A 58 -6.11 -23.58 -3.71
N ALA A 59 -5.68 -22.92 -2.65
CA ALA A 59 -4.38 -22.29 -2.54
C ALA A 59 -3.73 -22.64 -1.18
N PRO A 60 -2.82 -23.63 -1.12
CA PRO A 60 -2.12 -24.03 0.10
C PRO A 60 -0.90 -23.12 0.38
N TYR A 61 -1.11 -21.81 0.28
CA TYR A 61 -0.09 -20.77 0.48
C TYR A 61 -0.73 -19.44 0.86
N PHE A 62 0.08 -18.48 1.30
CA PHE A 62 -0.40 -17.14 1.63
C PHE A 62 -0.95 -16.42 0.40
N THR A 63 -2.22 -16.03 0.47
CA THR A 63 -2.92 -15.25 -0.54
C THR A 63 -3.34 -13.89 0.05
N ARG A 64 -3.83 -12.98 -0.79
CA ARG A 64 -4.44 -11.72 -0.31
C ARG A 64 -5.64 -11.95 0.61
N GLY A 65 -6.38 -13.06 0.42
CA GLY A 65 -7.46 -13.46 1.31
C GLY A 65 -6.96 -13.87 2.69
N VAL A 66 -5.88 -14.64 2.75
CA VAL A 66 -5.21 -15.01 4.01
C VAL A 66 -4.70 -13.79 4.76
N ALA A 67 -4.11 -12.81 4.05
CA ALA A 67 -3.68 -11.56 4.67
C ALA A 67 -4.87 -10.76 5.23
N LEU A 68 -5.99 -10.70 4.50
CA LEU A 68 -7.23 -10.10 5.01
C LEU A 68 -7.71 -10.79 6.28
N THR A 69 -7.76 -12.12 6.30
CA THR A 69 -8.18 -12.90 7.47
C THR A 69 -7.30 -12.58 8.68
N ALA A 70 -5.98 -12.61 8.52
CA ALA A 70 -5.06 -12.29 9.61
C ALA A 70 -5.26 -10.86 10.14
N ARG A 71 -5.56 -9.90 9.26
CA ARG A 71 -5.83 -8.51 9.66
C ARG A 71 -7.15 -8.36 10.38
N THR A 72 -8.20 -8.98 9.86
CA THR A 72 -9.53 -8.88 10.44
C THR A 72 -9.62 -9.57 11.79
N THR A 73 -9.01 -10.73 11.93
CA THR A 73 -9.10 -11.52 13.17
C THR A 73 -8.09 -11.11 14.24
N GLY A 74 -7.04 -10.36 13.89
CA GLY A 74 -5.93 -10.12 14.81
C GLY A 74 -5.10 -11.37 15.13
N TYR A 75 -5.51 -12.56 14.66
CA TYR A 75 -4.79 -13.81 14.89
C TYR A 75 -3.43 -13.82 14.18
N PRO A 76 -2.31 -14.17 14.86
CA PRO A 76 -0.96 -14.08 14.31
C PRO A 76 -0.65 -15.23 13.36
N LEU A 77 -1.40 -15.32 12.25
CA LEU A 77 -1.39 -16.46 11.34
C LEU A 77 0.00 -16.76 10.76
N ALA A 78 0.76 -15.72 10.38
CA ALA A 78 2.11 -15.91 9.84
C ALA A 78 3.08 -16.50 10.87
N PHE A 79 2.97 -16.08 12.13
CA PHE A 79 3.76 -16.63 13.25
C PHE A 79 3.47 -18.12 13.45
N VAL A 80 2.19 -18.48 13.49
CA VAL A 80 1.74 -19.88 13.68
C VAL A 80 2.19 -20.75 12.51
N VAL A 81 1.99 -20.31 11.28
CA VAL A 81 2.42 -21.04 10.07
C VAL A 81 3.95 -21.20 10.03
N GLY A 82 4.70 -20.18 10.45
CA GLY A 82 6.15 -20.27 10.59
C GLY A 82 6.57 -21.39 11.54
N GLY A 83 5.92 -21.51 12.72
CA GLY A 83 6.13 -22.60 13.67
C GLY A 83 5.85 -23.97 13.06
N LEU A 84 4.71 -24.13 12.37
CA LEU A 84 4.33 -25.37 11.69
C LEU A 84 5.35 -25.79 10.63
N LEU A 85 5.81 -24.85 9.79
CA LEU A 85 6.81 -25.11 8.75
C LEU A 85 8.20 -25.47 9.32
N LEU A 86 8.48 -25.07 10.57
CA LEU A 86 9.66 -25.48 11.32
C LEU A 86 9.48 -26.81 12.06
N GLY A 87 8.36 -27.51 11.85
CA GLY A 87 8.08 -28.83 12.41
C GLY A 87 7.44 -28.82 13.80
N GLN A 88 7.02 -27.67 14.33
CA GLN A 88 6.24 -27.62 15.56
C GLN A 88 4.81 -28.13 15.31
N ARG A 89 4.21 -28.80 16.30
CA ARG A 89 2.79 -29.13 16.22
C ARG A 89 1.95 -27.93 16.67
N LEU A 90 0.76 -27.75 16.12
CA LEU A 90 -0.15 -26.66 16.47
C LEU A 90 -0.40 -26.55 17.98
N VAL A 91 -0.51 -27.71 18.67
CA VAL A 91 -0.71 -27.80 20.13
C VAL A 91 0.47 -27.25 20.94
N ASP A 92 1.68 -27.25 20.37
CA ASP A 92 2.91 -26.86 21.05
C ASP A 92 3.26 -25.39 20.79
N ILE A 93 2.61 -24.75 19.79
CA ILE A 93 2.83 -23.36 19.46
C ILE A 93 2.15 -22.47 20.48
N LYS A 94 2.94 -21.68 21.21
CA LYS A 94 2.44 -20.66 22.14
C LYS A 94 2.39 -19.31 21.43
N LEU A 95 1.23 -18.68 21.46
CA LEU A 95 1.06 -17.32 20.96
C LEU A 95 1.88 -16.32 21.78
N PRO A 96 2.25 -15.16 21.21
CA PRO A 96 2.94 -14.09 21.93
C PRO A 96 2.20 -13.67 23.20
N SER A 97 2.92 -13.15 24.20
CA SER A 97 2.42 -12.84 25.54
C SER A 97 1.28 -11.82 25.60
N ARG A 98 1.07 -11.06 24.52
CA ARG A 98 -0.09 -10.15 24.38
C ARG A 98 -1.43 -10.89 24.30
N PHE A 99 -1.44 -12.17 23.93
CA PHE A 99 -2.63 -13.01 23.94
C PHE A 99 -2.80 -13.68 25.32
N ILE A 100 -3.93 -13.48 25.97
CA ILE A 100 -4.22 -14.10 27.27
C ILE A 100 -4.27 -15.62 27.11
N LYS A 101 -5.00 -16.11 26.11
CA LYS A 101 -4.94 -17.50 25.70
C LYS A 101 -3.73 -17.72 24.80
N GLN A 102 -2.62 -18.12 25.36
CA GLN A 102 -1.38 -18.39 24.63
C GLN A 102 -1.39 -19.71 23.83
N THR A 103 -2.53 -20.17 23.38
CA THR A 103 -2.64 -21.36 22.54
C THR A 103 -2.93 -21.00 21.10
N ALA A 104 -2.22 -21.62 20.16
CA ALA A 104 -2.51 -21.49 18.76
C ALA A 104 -3.79 -22.24 18.33
N ILE A 105 -4.28 -23.16 19.17
CA ILE A 105 -5.56 -23.85 18.94
C ILE A 105 -6.70 -22.95 19.40
N MET A 106 -7.17 -22.11 18.48
CA MET A 106 -8.37 -21.30 18.68
C MET A 106 -9.03 -21.05 17.32
N GLU A 107 -10.34 -20.93 17.32
CA GLU A 107 -11.11 -20.43 16.20
C GLU A 107 -11.43 -18.95 16.49
N PRO A 108 -10.90 -18.00 15.70
CA PRO A 108 -11.13 -16.59 15.95
C PRO A 108 -12.60 -16.22 15.80
N SER A 109 -13.13 -15.46 16.76
CA SER A 109 -14.41 -14.75 16.71
C SER A 109 -14.15 -13.26 16.59
N ILE A 110 -14.99 -12.54 15.85
CA ILE A 110 -14.85 -11.09 15.65
C ILE A 110 -16.20 -10.39 15.83
N ASP A 111 -16.17 -9.19 16.36
CA ASP A 111 -17.33 -8.35 16.63
C ASP A 111 -17.45 -7.15 15.69
N HIS A 112 -16.65 -7.13 14.62
CA HIS A 112 -16.56 -6.07 13.63
C HIS A 112 -16.60 -6.63 12.21
N VAL A 113 -16.76 -5.73 11.24
CA VAL A 113 -16.77 -6.06 9.81
C VAL A 113 -15.56 -5.44 9.15
N SER A 114 -14.92 -6.22 8.29
CA SER A 114 -13.86 -5.72 7.40
C SER A 114 -14.29 -5.84 5.95
N VAL A 115 -14.01 -4.79 5.18
CA VAL A 115 -14.22 -4.76 3.73
C VAL A 115 -12.90 -4.52 3.04
N ARG A 116 -12.54 -5.38 2.08
CA ARG A 116 -11.36 -5.21 1.22
C ARG A 116 -11.77 -4.76 -0.17
N ILE A 117 -11.17 -3.68 -0.66
CA ILE A 117 -11.31 -3.22 -2.04
C ILE A 117 -9.97 -3.38 -2.75
N PRO A 118 -9.92 -4.03 -3.94
CA PRO A 118 -8.73 -4.11 -4.78
C PRO A 118 -8.32 -2.73 -5.32
N ILE A 119 -7.03 -2.60 -5.65
CA ILE A 119 -6.45 -1.44 -6.33
C ILE A 119 -5.93 -1.90 -7.68
N TRP A 120 -6.30 -1.20 -8.75
CA TRP A 120 -5.92 -1.51 -10.12
C TRP A 120 -4.99 -0.46 -10.72
N PRO A 121 -4.07 -0.85 -11.62
CA PRO A 121 -3.07 0.05 -12.18
C PRO A 121 -3.54 0.80 -13.43
N PHE A 122 -4.84 0.94 -13.64
CA PHE A 122 -5.38 1.46 -14.91
C PHE A 122 -5.13 2.95 -15.14
N GLN A 123 -4.82 3.71 -14.08
CA GLN A 123 -4.39 5.10 -14.22
C GLN A 123 -2.92 5.19 -14.67
N GLU A 124 -2.08 4.27 -14.18
CA GLU A 124 -0.66 4.20 -14.49
C GLU A 124 -0.41 3.46 -15.82
N ILE A 125 -1.31 2.56 -16.19
CA ILE A 125 -1.24 1.75 -17.43
C ILE A 125 -2.56 1.89 -18.19
N PRO A 126 -2.79 3.02 -18.89
CA PRO A 126 -4.06 3.31 -19.57
C PRO A 126 -4.43 2.31 -20.68
N ASP A 127 -3.43 1.65 -21.28
CA ASP A 127 -3.62 0.65 -22.34
C ASP A 127 -4.04 -0.72 -21.81
N ALA A 128 -4.13 -0.89 -20.48
CA ALA A 128 -4.58 -2.14 -19.90
C ALA A 128 -6.07 -2.39 -20.13
N ASP A 129 -6.43 -3.65 -20.34
CA ASP A 129 -7.84 -4.05 -20.37
C ASP A 129 -8.47 -3.90 -18.97
N GLN A 130 -9.44 -2.99 -18.85
CA GLN A 130 -10.09 -2.63 -17.61
C GLN A 130 -11.25 -3.55 -17.19
N HIS A 131 -11.66 -4.49 -18.07
CA HIS A 131 -12.72 -5.44 -17.74
C HIS A 131 -12.24 -6.43 -16.67
N LEU A 132 -13.07 -6.66 -15.68
CA LEU A 132 -12.80 -7.66 -14.64
C LEU A 132 -13.28 -9.04 -15.13
N ASP A 133 -12.38 -10.00 -15.07
CA ASP A 133 -12.62 -11.38 -15.50
C ASP A 133 -12.06 -12.41 -14.50
N THR A 134 -11.69 -13.59 -14.95
CA THR A 134 -11.12 -14.64 -14.13
C THR A 134 -9.64 -14.44 -13.81
N VAL A 135 -8.94 -13.55 -14.53
CA VAL A 135 -7.53 -13.22 -14.32
C VAL A 135 -7.43 -12.00 -13.44
N MET A 136 -6.67 -12.11 -12.36
CA MET A 136 -6.47 -11.01 -11.42
C MET A 136 -5.65 -9.88 -12.05
N LYS A 137 -6.22 -8.68 -12.09
CA LYS A 137 -5.58 -7.45 -12.59
C LYS A 137 -5.19 -6.47 -11.48
N ALA A 138 -5.70 -6.69 -10.27
CA ALA A 138 -5.38 -5.85 -9.13
C ALA A 138 -3.91 -5.95 -8.73
N VAL A 139 -3.32 -4.79 -8.41
CA VAL A 139 -1.91 -4.64 -8.03
C VAL A 139 -1.73 -4.40 -6.53
N GLY A 140 -2.82 -4.31 -5.81
CA GLY A 140 -2.83 -4.13 -4.37
C GLY A 140 -4.25 -4.22 -3.84
N SER A 141 -4.43 -3.85 -2.58
CA SER A 141 -5.74 -3.73 -1.95
C SER A 141 -5.69 -2.83 -0.73
N THR A 142 -6.84 -2.35 -0.32
CA THR A 142 -7.05 -1.60 0.91
C THR A 142 -8.16 -2.23 1.71
N ILE A 143 -8.14 -2.04 3.04
CA ILE A 143 -9.21 -2.49 3.93
C ILE A 143 -9.79 -1.31 4.70
N GLY A 144 -11.07 -1.45 5.03
CA GLY A 144 -11.77 -0.64 6.02
C GLY A 144 -12.40 -1.56 7.05
N ILE A 145 -12.34 -1.19 8.31
CA ILE A 145 -12.92 -1.93 9.43
C ILE A 145 -13.92 -1.02 10.15
N GLY A 146 -15.06 -1.57 10.54
CA GLY A 146 -16.12 -0.85 11.22
C GLY A 146 -17.09 -1.79 11.93
N ARG A 147 -18.07 -1.23 12.64
CA ARG A 147 -19.12 -1.99 13.35
C ARG A 147 -20.26 -2.44 12.44
N SER A 148 -20.29 -1.90 11.22
CA SER A 148 -21.28 -2.26 10.19
C SER A 148 -20.65 -2.40 8.82
N VAL A 149 -21.34 -3.10 7.91
CA VAL A 149 -20.92 -3.24 6.50
C VAL A 149 -20.81 -1.86 5.85
N GLU A 150 -21.73 -0.96 6.14
CA GLU A 150 -21.78 0.40 5.62
C GLU A 150 -20.53 1.19 6.01
N GLU A 151 -20.17 1.19 7.31
CA GLU A 151 -19.00 1.89 7.83
C GLU A 151 -17.71 1.30 7.23
N ALA A 152 -17.53 -0.02 7.30
CA ALA A 152 -16.36 -0.70 6.78
C ALA A 152 -16.18 -0.48 5.26
N MET A 153 -17.29 -0.49 4.51
CA MET A 153 -17.29 -0.26 3.06
C MET A 153 -16.87 1.18 2.72
N LEU A 154 -17.45 2.20 3.38
CA LEU A 154 -17.08 3.59 3.14
C LEU A 154 -15.63 3.86 3.52
N LYS A 155 -15.13 3.34 4.64
CA LYS A 155 -13.72 3.46 5.02
C LYS A 155 -12.80 2.81 3.99
N SER A 156 -13.15 1.63 3.48
CA SER A 156 -12.37 0.97 2.44
C SER A 156 -12.36 1.77 1.13
N VAL A 157 -13.51 2.31 0.71
CA VAL A 157 -13.62 3.18 -0.47
C VAL A 157 -12.81 4.47 -0.27
N ARG A 158 -12.88 5.10 0.92
CA ARG A 158 -12.10 6.30 1.27
C ARG A 158 -10.59 6.04 1.26
N SER A 159 -10.16 4.82 1.52
CA SER A 159 -8.76 4.39 1.50
C SER A 159 -8.26 3.98 0.11
N SER A 160 -9.16 3.81 -0.85
CA SER A 160 -8.87 3.32 -2.20
C SER A 160 -8.46 4.46 -3.15
N GLN A 161 -8.07 4.07 -4.37
CA GLN A 161 -7.77 5.00 -5.47
C GLN A 161 -8.95 5.87 -5.90
N PHE A 162 -10.19 5.49 -5.53
CA PHE A 162 -11.39 6.23 -5.91
C PHE A 162 -11.61 7.50 -5.08
N SER A 163 -10.97 7.63 -3.92
CA SER A 163 -11.22 8.76 -3.00
C SER A 163 -9.94 9.47 -2.54
N PRO A 164 -9.19 10.09 -3.44
CA PRO A 164 -7.88 10.67 -3.11
C PRO A 164 -7.95 11.81 -2.09
N ARG A 165 -9.12 12.43 -1.89
CA ARG A 165 -9.35 13.53 -0.92
C ARG A 165 -10.65 13.36 -0.16
N ASP A 166 -10.97 12.12 0.18
CA ASP A 166 -12.23 11.80 0.85
C ASP A 166 -13.49 12.23 0.08
N VAL A 167 -13.39 12.19 -1.27
CA VAL A 167 -14.47 12.56 -2.18
C VAL A 167 -14.62 11.46 -3.23
N LEU A 168 -15.82 10.90 -3.35
CA LEU A 168 -16.09 9.89 -4.38
C LEU A 168 -16.23 10.55 -5.76
N PRO A 169 -15.62 9.99 -6.81
CA PRO A 169 -15.84 10.43 -8.18
C PRO A 169 -17.29 10.15 -8.61
N SER A 170 -17.84 11.04 -9.43
CA SER A 170 -19.17 10.86 -9.99
C SER A 170 -19.10 10.07 -11.30
N VAL A 171 -20.02 9.14 -11.48
CA VAL A 171 -20.27 8.44 -12.75
C VAL A 171 -21.66 8.80 -13.33
N SER A 172 -22.19 9.94 -12.91
CA SER A 172 -23.53 10.42 -13.31
C SER A 172 -23.67 10.78 -14.79
N ASN A 173 -22.55 10.89 -15.50
CA ASN A 173 -22.50 11.15 -16.95
C ASN A 173 -22.73 9.91 -17.82
N LEU A 174 -22.76 8.71 -17.23
CA LEU A 174 -23.05 7.49 -17.98
C LEU A 174 -24.50 7.52 -18.51
N THR A 175 -24.66 7.17 -19.78
CA THR A 175 -25.99 6.86 -20.34
C THR A 175 -26.55 5.58 -19.71
N ASP A 176 -27.86 5.37 -19.76
CA ASP A 176 -28.46 4.15 -19.20
C ASP A 176 -27.94 2.88 -19.90
N GLY A 177 -27.68 2.94 -21.23
CA GLY A 177 -27.10 1.83 -21.97
C GLY A 177 -25.67 1.49 -21.52
N GLU A 178 -24.84 2.51 -21.30
CA GLU A 178 -23.47 2.33 -20.78
C GLU A 178 -23.50 1.80 -19.36
N MET A 179 -24.41 2.29 -18.52
CA MET A 179 -24.56 1.80 -17.15
C MET A 179 -24.96 0.33 -17.11
N ILE A 180 -25.97 -0.08 -17.87
CA ILE A 180 -26.39 -1.50 -17.98
C ILE A 180 -25.23 -2.35 -18.49
N SER A 181 -24.49 -1.88 -19.50
CA SER A 181 -23.32 -2.58 -20.02
C SER A 181 -22.26 -2.80 -18.93
N GLN A 182 -21.95 -1.77 -18.11
CA GLN A 182 -20.97 -1.88 -17.03
C GLN A 182 -21.48 -2.68 -15.82
N LEU A 183 -22.78 -2.81 -15.63
CA LEU A 183 -23.36 -3.70 -14.62
C LEU A 183 -23.17 -5.17 -15.00
N ILE A 184 -23.30 -5.51 -16.30
CA ILE A 184 -23.13 -6.86 -16.84
C ILE A 184 -21.64 -7.20 -17.02
N HIS A 185 -20.86 -6.24 -17.58
CA HIS A 185 -19.44 -6.37 -17.86
C HIS A 185 -18.65 -5.44 -16.95
N PRO A 186 -18.32 -5.88 -15.72
CA PRO A 186 -17.79 -5.00 -14.69
C PRO A 186 -16.40 -4.47 -15.01
N LEU A 187 -16.22 -3.19 -14.72
CA LEU A 187 -14.95 -2.50 -14.69
C LEU A 187 -14.48 -2.28 -13.24
N ALA A 188 -13.26 -1.78 -13.07
CA ALA A 188 -12.71 -1.44 -11.75
C ALA A 188 -13.59 -0.51 -10.91
N ASN A 189 -14.34 0.40 -11.56
CA ASN A 189 -15.24 1.35 -10.91
C ASN A 189 -16.62 0.77 -10.53
N ARG A 190 -16.79 -0.55 -10.58
CA ARG A 190 -18.09 -1.23 -10.38
C ARG A 190 -18.87 -0.73 -9.19
N ILE A 191 -18.22 -0.50 -8.04
CA ILE A 191 -18.92 -0.02 -6.83
C ILE A 191 -19.60 1.35 -7.05
N LEU A 192 -18.95 2.23 -7.82
CA LEU A 192 -19.51 3.54 -8.14
C LEU A 192 -20.72 3.44 -9.08
N VAL A 193 -20.65 2.50 -10.03
CA VAL A 193 -21.75 2.20 -10.99
C VAL A 193 -22.95 1.62 -10.26
N LEU A 194 -22.75 0.71 -9.30
CA LEU A 194 -23.82 0.15 -8.46
C LEU A 194 -24.51 1.23 -7.61
N ILE A 195 -23.73 2.11 -6.98
CA ILE A 195 -24.26 3.26 -6.20
C ILE A 195 -25.06 4.20 -7.11
N GLU A 196 -24.57 4.49 -8.32
CA GLU A 196 -25.26 5.37 -9.26
C GLU A 196 -26.56 4.74 -9.81
N ALA A 197 -26.56 3.44 -10.09
CA ALA A 197 -27.78 2.73 -10.51
C ALA A 197 -28.87 2.83 -9.43
N LEU A 198 -28.54 2.58 -8.17
CA LEU A 198 -29.47 2.77 -7.04
C LEU A 198 -29.93 4.22 -6.91
N ARG A 199 -29.04 5.21 -7.14
CA ARG A 199 -29.38 6.64 -7.09
C ARG A 199 -30.36 7.04 -8.20
N ARG A 200 -30.31 6.39 -9.35
CA ARG A 200 -31.29 6.55 -10.46
C ARG A 200 -32.60 5.80 -10.24
N GLY A 201 -32.70 5.03 -9.15
CA GLY A 201 -33.93 4.35 -8.76
C GLY A 201 -34.08 2.95 -9.32
N TYR A 202 -32.99 2.30 -9.78
CA TYR A 202 -33.03 0.88 -10.11
C TYR A 202 -33.37 0.07 -8.85
N ASP A 203 -34.20 -0.95 -9.03
CA ASP A 203 -34.63 -1.80 -7.93
C ASP A 203 -33.49 -2.74 -7.48
N PRO A 204 -33.26 -2.93 -6.16
CA PRO A 204 -32.25 -3.85 -5.64
C PRO A 204 -32.37 -5.28 -6.13
N ASP A 205 -33.60 -5.82 -6.28
CA ASP A 205 -33.81 -7.19 -6.73
C ASP A 205 -33.46 -7.31 -8.22
N GLU A 206 -33.84 -6.33 -9.06
CA GLU A 206 -33.44 -6.28 -10.48
C GLU A 206 -31.90 -6.18 -10.62
N LEU A 207 -31.23 -5.36 -9.80
CA LEU A 207 -29.78 -5.27 -9.80
C LEU A 207 -29.13 -6.57 -9.36
N SER A 208 -29.70 -7.27 -8.38
CA SER A 208 -29.24 -8.56 -7.93
C SER A 208 -29.35 -9.62 -9.04
N GLU A 209 -30.48 -9.67 -9.72
CA GLU A 209 -30.68 -10.57 -10.87
C GLU A 209 -29.70 -10.28 -12.01
N LEU A 210 -29.48 -9.02 -12.32
CA LEU A 210 -28.62 -8.59 -13.42
C LEU A 210 -27.13 -8.85 -13.13
N THR A 211 -26.68 -8.56 -11.91
CA THR A 211 -25.25 -8.60 -11.56
C THR A 211 -24.82 -9.89 -10.87
N LYS A 212 -25.78 -10.70 -10.40
CA LYS A 212 -25.58 -11.88 -9.56
C LYS A 212 -24.87 -11.58 -8.23
N ILE A 213 -24.97 -10.33 -7.76
CA ILE A 213 -24.57 -9.93 -6.40
C ILE A 213 -25.77 -10.11 -5.49
N ASP A 214 -25.53 -10.66 -4.29
CA ASP A 214 -26.59 -10.86 -3.29
C ASP A 214 -27.29 -9.54 -2.95
N ASN A 215 -28.62 -9.57 -2.87
CA ASN A 215 -29.47 -8.40 -2.59
C ASN A 215 -29.12 -7.72 -1.27
N PHE A 216 -28.61 -8.45 -0.29
CA PHE A 216 -28.13 -7.90 0.97
C PHE A 216 -27.22 -6.67 0.76
N TYR A 217 -26.27 -6.74 -0.17
CA TYR A 217 -25.34 -5.64 -0.43
C TYR A 217 -26.03 -4.42 -1.08
N PHE A 218 -27.04 -4.63 -1.92
CA PHE A 218 -27.82 -3.54 -2.49
C PHE A 218 -28.65 -2.82 -1.42
N VAL A 219 -29.23 -3.56 -0.48
CA VAL A 219 -29.94 -2.98 0.68
C VAL A 219 -28.98 -2.12 1.52
N LYS A 220 -27.73 -2.57 1.74
CA LYS A 220 -26.71 -1.79 2.47
C LYS A 220 -26.31 -0.51 1.72
N LEU A 221 -26.09 -0.59 0.41
CA LEU A 221 -25.81 0.57 -0.43
C LEU A 221 -27.00 1.55 -0.47
N GLN A 222 -28.22 1.04 -0.54
CA GLN A 222 -29.44 1.87 -0.47
C GLN A 222 -29.58 2.60 0.86
N HIS A 223 -29.19 1.95 1.96
CA HIS A 223 -29.14 2.58 3.27
C HIS A 223 -28.13 3.75 3.30
N LEU A 224 -26.94 3.57 2.74
CA LEU A 224 -25.97 4.67 2.59
C LEU A 224 -26.53 5.84 1.78
N LEU A 225 -27.29 5.58 0.72
CA LEU A 225 -27.95 6.64 -0.07
C LEU A 225 -29.05 7.37 0.72
N LYS A 226 -29.77 6.68 1.60
CA LYS A 226 -30.73 7.32 2.53
C LYS A 226 -30.03 8.26 3.50
N ILE A 227 -28.87 7.87 4.01
CA ILE A 227 -28.03 8.72 4.87
C ILE A 227 -27.49 9.92 4.08
N GLU A 228 -26.96 9.69 2.86
CA GLU A 228 -26.51 10.77 1.97
C GLU A 228 -27.62 11.80 1.72
N LYS A 229 -28.85 11.33 1.47
CA LYS A 229 -30.02 12.19 1.33
C LYS A 229 -30.32 12.99 2.62
N ARG A 230 -30.29 12.33 3.79
CA ARG A 230 -30.47 13.00 5.08
C ARG A 230 -29.40 14.10 5.29
N ILE A 231 -28.13 13.83 4.97
CA ILE A 231 -27.05 14.82 5.04
C ILE A 231 -27.38 16.02 4.15
N LYS A 232 -27.82 15.78 2.92
CA LYS A 232 -28.16 16.84 1.96
C LYS A 232 -29.33 17.70 2.41
N GLU A 233 -30.36 17.11 3.04
CA GLU A 233 -31.57 17.78 3.48
C GLU A 233 -31.39 18.55 4.79
N ASN A 234 -30.36 18.22 5.59
CA ASN A 234 -30.14 18.82 6.91
C ASN A 234 -28.69 19.36 7.03
N PRO A 235 -28.35 20.44 6.32
CA PRO A 235 -27.01 21.01 6.37
C PRO A 235 -26.68 21.56 7.75
N LEU A 236 -25.46 21.27 8.23
CA LEU A 236 -24.92 21.71 9.53
C LEU A 236 -25.68 21.20 10.76
N ASP A 237 -26.59 20.24 10.61
CA ASP A 237 -27.30 19.61 11.72
C ASP A 237 -26.38 18.61 12.44
N VAL A 238 -26.25 18.80 13.77
CA VAL A 238 -25.35 18.00 14.63
C VAL A 238 -25.74 16.52 14.69
N GLU A 239 -27.05 16.22 14.77
CA GLU A 239 -27.53 14.85 14.85
C GLU A 239 -27.35 14.13 13.50
N THR A 240 -27.51 14.84 12.40
CA THR A 240 -27.19 14.31 11.06
C THR A 240 -25.71 14.06 10.90
N LEU A 241 -24.86 14.96 11.42
CA LEU A 241 -23.41 14.77 11.44
C LEU A 241 -23.04 13.52 12.25
N ARG A 242 -23.63 13.31 13.42
CA ARG A 242 -23.39 12.12 14.26
C ARG A 242 -23.74 10.83 13.52
N VAL A 243 -24.90 10.79 12.88
CA VAL A 243 -25.34 9.63 12.06
C VAL A 243 -24.40 9.42 10.87
N ALA A 244 -24.01 10.48 10.18
CA ALA A 244 -23.07 10.39 9.06
C ALA A 244 -21.71 9.77 9.51
N ARG A 245 -21.17 10.23 10.63
CA ARG A 245 -19.93 9.70 11.21
C ARG A 245 -20.04 8.23 11.58
N TYR A 246 -21.14 7.85 12.24
CA TYR A 246 -21.39 6.46 12.64
C TYR A 246 -21.36 5.49 11.45
N TYR A 247 -21.80 5.92 10.26
CA TYR A 247 -21.77 5.12 9.05
C TYR A 247 -20.56 5.38 8.15
N GLY A 248 -19.50 6.04 8.63
CA GLY A 248 -18.20 6.13 7.98
C GLY A 248 -18.05 7.28 6.97
N PHE A 249 -19.00 8.23 6.89
CA PHE A 249 -18.82 9.42 6.05
C PHE A 249 -17.69 10.29 6.58
N GLY A 250 -16.68 10.54 5.73
CA GLY A 250 -15.53 11.37 6.06
C GLY A 250 -15.78 12.87 5.87
N ASP A 251 -14.82 13.69 6.31
CA ASP A 251 -14.89 15.15 6.23
C ASP A 251 -15.17 15.65 4.82
N GLY A 252 -14.44 15.11 3.83
CA GLY A 252 -14.56 15.57 2.45
C GLY A 252 -15.90 15.20 1.81
N MET A 253 -16.45 14.04 2.15
CA MET A 253 -17.77 13.60 1.67
C MET A 253 -18.87 14.52 2.20
N ILE A 254 -18.87 14.77 3.51
CA ILE A 254 -19.89 15.62 4.17
C ILE A 254 -19.74 17.08 3.69
N ALA A 255 -18.51 17.59 3.65
CA ALA A 255 -18.22 18.95 3.18
C ALA A 255 -18.73 19.20 1.76
N ARG A 256 -18.55 18.23 0.86
CA ARG A 256 -19.06 18.31 -0.52
C ARG A 256 -20.59 18.35 -0.56
N ILE A 257 -21.26 17.51 0.21
CA ILE A 257 -22.73 17.45 0.25
C ILE A 257 -23.31 18.75 0.83
N TRP A 258 -22.73 19.27 1.89
CA TRP A 258 -23.13 20.53 2.53
C TRP A 258 -22.61 21.79 1.86
N GLN A 259 -21.79 21.66 0.79
CA GLN A 259 -21.17 22.76 0.05
C GLN A 259 -20.35 23.70 0.98
N THR A 260 -19.60 23.11 1.90
CA THR A 260 -18.72 23.78 2.86
C THR A 260 -17.30 23.22 2.78
N ASP A 261 -16.39 23.70 3.61
CA ASP A 261 -15.04 23.16 3.71
C ASP A 261 -14.89 22.10 4.82
N THR A 262 -13.82 21.31 4.73
CA THR A 262 -13.56 20.24 5.70
C THR A 262 -13.18 20.77 7.09
N ALA A 263 -12.70 22.02 7.20
CA ALA A 263 -12.37 22.64 8.48
C ALA A 263 -13.64 22.96 9.26
N ALA A 264 -14.68 23.47 8.58
CA ALA A 264 -15.98 23.71 9.20
C ALA A 264 -16.61 22.42 9.73
N ILE A 265 -16.49 21.31 8.99
CA ILE A 265 -16.98 20.00 9.48
C ILE A 265 -16.23 19.56 10.74
N ARG A 266 -14.90 19.70 10.77
CA ARG A 266 -14.09 19.37 11.95
C ARG A 266 -14.42 20.28 13.14
N GLN A 267 -14.60 21.57 12.90
CA GLN A 267 -15.01 22.51 13.92
C GLN A 267 -16.36 22.14 14.53
N LEU A 268 -17.39 21.89 13.70
CA LEU A 268 -18.72 21.46 14.15
C LEU A 268 -18.63 20.14 14.94
N SER A 269 -17.83 19.18 14.48
CA SER A 269 -17.60 17.92 15.20
C SER A 269 -16.97 18.17 16.58
N ALA A 270 -15.99 19.10 16.69
CA ALA A 270 -15.34 19.42 17.94
C ALA A 270 -16.29 20.13 18.92
N GLU A 271 -17.06 21.10 18.45
CA GLU A 271 -18.06 21.85 19.24
C GLU A 271 -19.17 20.93 19.76
N ALA A 272 -19.57 19.94 18.97
CA ALA A 272 -20.61 18.97 19.32
C ALA A 272 -20.05 17.73 20.08
N ALA A 273 -18.77 17.71 20.42
CA ALA A 273 -18.06 16.57 21.03
C ALA A 273 -18.24 15.24 20.25
N ILE A 274 -18.34 15.31 18.92
CA ILE A 274 -18.38 14.13 18.04
C ILE A 274 -16.95 13.73 17.74
N GLN A 275 -16.44 12.73 18.46
CA GLN A 275 -15.09 12.21 18.33
C GLN A 275 -15.14 10.71 18.10
N PRO A 276 -14.23 10.15 17.29
CA PRO A 276 -14.13 8.71 17.18
C PRO A 276 -13.60 8.08 18.46
N THR A 277 -14.03 6.88 18.70
CA THR A 277 -13.42 5.91 19.63
C THR A 277 -12.64 4.89 18.83
N TYR A 278 -11.71 4.20 19.46
CA TYR A 278 -10.89 3.18 18.81
C TYR A 278 -11.15 1.84 19.46
N LYS A 279 -11.48 0.85 18.66
CA LYS A 279 -11.74 -0.52 19.07
C LYS A 279 -10.59 -1.43 18.68
N MET A 280 -10.30 -2.42 19.49
CA MET A 280 -9.25 -3.41 19.25
C MET A 280 -9.63 -4.35 18.11
N ILE A 281 -8.61 -4.77 17.36
CA ILE A 281 -8.70 -5.87 16.39
C ILE A 281 -8.10 -7.09 17.07
N GLU A 282 -8.95 -7.96 17.61
CA GLU A 282 -8.54 -9.10 18.39
C GLU A 282 -9.39 -10.34 18.07
N PRO A 283 -8.89 -11.58 18.35
CA PRO A 283 -9.53 -12.80 17.87
C PRO A 283 -10.60 -13.39 18.79
N THR A 284 -11.02 -12.70 19.85
CA THR A 284 -11.91 -13.24 20.89
C THR A 284 -13.25 -12.50 21.03
N ALA A 285 -13.53 -11.54 20.14
CA ALA A 285 -14.75 -10.72 20.13
C ALA A 285 -15.07 -10.06 21.50
N GLY A 286 -14.03 -9.61 22.21
CA GLY A 286 -14.17 -8.98 23.52
C GLY A 286 -14.47 -9.95 24.68
N GLU A 287 -14.39 -11.26 24.47
CA GLU A 287 -14.59 -12.24 25.56
C GLU A 287 -13.46 -12.25 26.60
N PHE A 288 -12.28 -11.79 26.22
CA PHE A 288 -11.10 -11.72 27.08
C PHE A 288 -10.50 -10.33 27.02
N ASP A 289 -9.87 -9.92 28.12
CA ASP A 289 -9.13 -8.65 28.22
C ASP A 289 -7.78 -8.76 27.49
N GLU A 290 -7.84 -8.82 26.15
CA GLU A 290 -6.67 -8.96 25.28
C GLU A 290 -5.93 -7.62 25.14
N HIS A 291 -4.62 -7.67 24.87
CA HIS A 291 -3.80 -6.52 24.57
C HIS A 291 -3.45 -6.47 23.08
N ALA A 292 -4.43 -6.10 22.24
CA ALA A 292 -4.18 -6.01 20.82
C ALA A 292 -3.23 -4.87 20.45
N SER A 293 -2.48 -5.06 19.38
CA SER A 293 -1.67 -3.99 18.79
C SER A 293 -2.39 -3.23 17.67
N GLY A 294 -3.51 -3.77 17.17
CA GLY A 294 -4.28 -3.23 16.07
C GLY A 294 -5.59 -2.59 16.53
N TYR A 295 -5.89 -1.41 15.96
CA TYR A 295 -7.08 -0.64 16.29
C TYR A 295 -7.73 -0.10 15.02
N TYR A 296 -9.06 0.12 15.08
CA TYR A 296 -9.82 0.84 14.07
C TYR A 296 -10.71 1.87 14.74
N SER A 297 -10.95 3.00 14.09
CA SER A 297 -11.88 4.02 14.61
C SER A 297 -13.33 3.59 14.41
N THR A 298 -14.21 4.06 15.28
CA THR A 298 -15.66 4.04 15.12
C THR A 298 -16.27 5.19 15.92
N PHE A 299 -17.62 5.36 15.92
CA PHE A 299 -18.27 6.42 16.67
C PHE A 299 -19.22 5.83 17.71
N GLU A 300 -18.65 5.01 18.61
CA GLU A 300 -19.32 4.40 19.75
C GLU A 300 -18.92 5.10 21.08
N TYR A 301 -19.38 4.59 22.21
CA TYR A 301 -19.17 5.26 23.50
C TYR A 301 -17.83 4.93 24.15
N GLU A 302 -17.30 3.75 23.92
CA GLU A 302 -16.12 3.22 24.64
C GLU A 302 -14.88 3.27 23.76
N ASN A 303 -13.81 3.84 24.29
CA ASN A 303 -12.49 3.86 23.65
C ASN A 303 -11.56 2.85 24.32
N GLU A 304 -11.00 1.94 23.53
CA GLU A 304 -10.08 0.88 24.00
C GLU A 304 -8.60 1.23 23.73
N SER A 305 -8.34 2.34 23.04
CA SER A 305 -6.98 2.76 22.72
C SER A 305 -6.45 3.76 23.76
N GLU A 306 -5.36 3.40 24.43
CA GLU A 306 -4.62 4.28 25.32
C GLU A 306 -3.31 4.75 24.67
N PRO A 307 -2.84 5.98 24.92
CA PRO A 307 -1.54 6.45 24.40
C PRO A 307 -0.40 5.53 24.80
N LEU A 308 0.57 5.33 23.90
CA LEU A 308 1.78 4.53 24.22
C LEU A 308 2.75 5.23 25.19
N GLY A 309 2.51 6.51 25.52
CA GLY A 309 3.34 7.31 26.40
C GLY A 309 4.39 8.13 25.67
N ASP A 310 5.51 8.37 26.32
CA ASP A 310 6.57 9.24 25.82
C ASP A 310 7.39 8.59 24.71
N ARG A 311 8.01 9.42 23.87
CA ARG A 311 8.90 9.04 22.80
C ARG A 311 8.22 8.18 21.73
N THR A 312 7.12 8.68 21.22
CA THR A 312 6.32 8.02 20.18
C THR A 312 6.56 8.59 18.79
N ALA A 313 6.54 7.72 17.80
CA ALA A 313 6.64 8.06 16.38
C ALA A 313 5.42 7.53 15.61
N LEU A 314 4.60 8.44 15.08
CA LEU A 314 3.51 8.10 14.18
C LEU A 314 4.01 8.07 12.74
N VAL A 315 3.94 6.91 12.12
CA VAL A 315 4.32 6.69 10.71
C VAL A 315 3.05 6.48 9.88
N LEU A 316 2.90 7.28 8.83
CA LEU A 316 1.80 7.13 7.88
C LEU A 316 2.22 6.24 6.71
N GLY A 317 1.43 5.22 6.41
CA GLY A 317 1.68 4.29 5.32
C GLY A 317 1.49 4.92 3.93
N ARG A 318 2.09 4.30 2.91
CA ARG A 318 1.93 4.75 1.50
C ARG A 318 0.63 4.28 0.86
N GLY A 319 -0.11 3.38 1.48
CA GLY A 319 -1.34 2.77 0.96
C GLY A 319 -1.10 1.42 0.28
N GLY A 320 -2.15 0.90 -0.34
CA GLY A 320 -2.18 -0.47 -0.89
C GLY A 320 -1.69 -0.62 -2.33
N ASN A 321 -1.35 0.47 -3.04
CA ASN A 321 -0.82 0.38 -4.40
C ASN A 321 0.63 -0.10 -4.38
N GLN A 322 0.92 -1.19 -5.08
CA GLN A 322 2.24 -1.80 -5.15
C GLN A 322 2.90 -1.64 -6.53
N LEU A 323 2.37 -0.80 -7.41
CA LEU A 323 2.95 -0.54 -8.73
C LEU A 323 4.04 0.54 -8.68
N GLY A 324 5.04 0.41 -9.54
CA GLY A 324 6.07 1.42 -9.78
C GLY A 324 6.89 1.77 -8.54
N PRO A 325 7.04 3.05 -8.17
CA PRO A 325 7.82 3.47 -7.01
C PRO A 325 7.36 2.88 -5.68
N ASN A 326 6.14 2.39 -5.62
CA ASN A 326 5.57 1.80 -4.40
C ASN A 326 6.01 0.34 -4.18
N THR A 327 6.64 -0.32 -5.15
CA THR A 327 7.11 -1.71 -5.01
C THR A 327 8.08 -1.90 -3.85
N ALA A 328 8.92 -0.90 -3.56
CA ALA A 328 9.87 -0.90 -2.45
C ALA A 328 9.36 -0.17 -1.19
N ALA A 329 8.10 0.27 -1.18
CA ALA A 329 7.56 1.06 -0.07
C ALA A 329 7.54 0.30 1.25
N GLU A 330 7.17 -0.96 1.23
CA GLU A 330 7.12 -1.79 2.43
C GLU A 330 8.53 -2.09 2.98
N TYR A 331 9.50 -2.32 2.11
CA TYR A 331 10.91 -2.44 2.51
C TYR A 331 11.37 -1.17 3.24
N PHE A 332 11.10 0.00 2.64
CA PHE A 332 11.47 1.28 3.23
C PHE A 332 10.79 1.51 4.59
N THR A 333 9.47 1.34 4.65
CA THR A 333 8.69 1.53 5.88
C THR A 333 9.16 0.59 6.98
N THR A 334 9.40 -0.69 6.66
CA THR A 334 9.85 -1.69 7.63
C THR A 334 11.24 -1.37 8.18
N GLU A 335 12.19 -0.99 7.32
CA GLU A 335 13.53 -0.60 7.77
C GLU A 335 13.51 0.69 8.59
N MET A 336 12.68 1.65 8.23
CA MET A 336 12.46 2.87 9.00
C MET A 336 11.91 2.58 10.40
N LEU A 337 10.86 1.77 10.50
CA LEU A 337 10.28 1.36 11.79
C LEU A 337 11.32 0.67 12.68
N LYS A 338 12.14 -0.24 12.12
CA LYS A 338 13.25 -0.85 12.86
C LYS A 338 14.22 0.18 13.44
N GLN A 339 14.53 1.23 12.68
CA GLN A 339 15.47 2.26 13.15
C GLN A 339 14.84 3.14 14.23
N LEU A 340 13.56 3.46 14.13
CA LEU A 340 12.82 4.18 15.16
C LEU A 340 12.80 3.38 16.48
N LYS A 341 12.47 2.09 16.44
CA LYS A 341 12.52 1.21 17.63
C LYS A 341 13.92 1.13 18.22
N ARG A 342 14.97 0.98 17.39
CA ARG A 342 16.37 0.98 17.85
C ARG A 342 16.79 2.30 18.50
N ALA A 343 16.21 3.41 18.06
CA ALA A 343 16.41 4.72 18.66
C ALA A 343 15.57 4.94 19.92
N GLY A 344 14.80 3.94 20.36
CA GLY A 344 13.99 3.97 21.57
C GLY A 344 12.63 4.64 21.41
N PHE A 345 12.12 4.78 20.18
CA PHE A 345 10.75 5.23 19.95
C PHE A 345 9.77 4.07 20.05
N HIS A 346 8.63 4.30 20.67
CA HIS A 346 7.43 3.51 20.45
C HIS A 346 6.86 3.83 19.08
N THR A 347 6.64 2.81 18.28
CA THR A 347 6.25 2.98 16.87
C THR A 347 4.76 2.77 16.68
N ILE A 348 4.12 3.74 16.03
CA ILE A 348 2.71 3.71 15.64
C ILE A 348 2.65 3.74 14.11
N LEU A 349 1.97 2.79 13.50
CA LEU A 349 1.77 2.75 12.05
C LEU A 349 0.29 2.90 11.70
N MET A 350 -0.06 3.93 10.92
CA MET A 350 -1.39 4.05 10.34
C MET A 350 -1.35 3.56 8.89
N ASN A 351 -2.04 2.45 8.59
CA ASN A 351 -2.01 1.83 7.26
C ASN A 351 -3.25 0.98 6.98
N THR A 352 -3.79 1.08 5.77
CA THR A 352 -4.93 0.29 5.29
C THR A 352 -4.54 -0.82 4.32
N ASN A 353 -3.23 -1.04 4.08
CA ASN A 353 -2.75 -2.14 3.26
C ASN A 353 -2.70 -3.44 4.08
N PRO A 354 -3.56 -4.45 3.79
CA PRO A 354 -3.57 -5.69 4.57
C PRO A 354 -2.30 -6.54 4.39
N ASN A 355 -1.53 -6.29 3.33
CA ASN A 355 -0.30 -7.02 3.01
C ASN A 355 0.97 -6.32 3.54
N ALA A 356 0.83 -5.19 4.24
CA ALA A 356 1.98 -4.45 4.76
C ALA A 356 2.76 -5.29 5.79
N ILE A 357 4.07 -5.43 5.59
CA ILE A 357 4.95 -6.16 6.52
C ILE A 357 5.15 -5.35 7.80
N GLY A 358 5.22 -4.01 7.68
CA GLY A 358 5.44 -3.09 8.79
C GLY A 358 4.41 -3.15 9.92
N ILE A 359 3.23 -3.77 9.68
CA ILE A 359 2.20 -3.98 10.70
C ILE A 359 2.46 -5.18 11.63
N ALA A 360 3.51 -5.96 11.38
CA ALA A 360 3.88 -7.02 12.31
C ALA A 360 4.45 -6.44 13.62
N PRO A 361 4.18 -7.07 14.77
CA PRO A 361 4.56 -6.54 16.09
C PRO A 361 6.06 -6.34 16.29
N GLU A 362 6.87 -7.05 15.50
CA GLU A 362 8.33 -6.89 15.49
C GLU A 362 8.75 -5.50 15.04
N PHE A 363 7.93 -4.85 14.20
CA PHE A 363 8.22 -3.54 13.60
C PHE A 363 7.40 -2.41 14.20
N THR A 364 6.16 -2.70 14.63
CA THR A 364 5.20 -1.70 15.09
C THR A 364 4.60 -2.10 16.42
N ASP A 365 4.64 -1.21 17.40
CA ASP A 365 4.06 -1.46 18.73
C ASP A 365 2.54 -1.28 18.69
N LYS A 366 2.06 -0.33 17.87
CA LYS A 366 0.63 -0.06 17.71
C LYS A 366 0.28 0.30 16.26
N GLN A 367 -0.88 -0.11 15.80
CA GLN A 367 -1.32 0.15 14.44
C GLN A 367 -2.77 0.64 14.40
N TYR A 368 -3.04 1.58 13.49
CA TYR A 368 -4.37 2.05 13.18
C TYR A 368 -4.74 1.67 11.74
N VAL A 369 -5.85 0.93 11.61
CA VAL A 369 -6.37 0.47 10.31
C VAL A 369 -7.49 1.41 9.88
N ASP A 370 -7.13 2.64 9.55
CA ASP A 370 -8.06 3.69 9.16
C ASP A 370 -7.60 4.42 7.88
N PRO A 371 -8.53 5.09 7.17
CA PRO A 371 -8.17 5.90 6.02
C PRO A 371 -7.11 6.95 6.37
N ILE A 372 -6.05 7.04 5.56
CA ILE A 372 -5.00 8.06 5.76
C ILE A 372 -5.45 9.39 5.13
N GLN A 373 -6.54 9.93 5.65
CA GLN A 373 -7.11 11.23 5.31
C GLN A 373 -6.87 12.22 6.47
N LEU A 374 -6.89 13.52 6.19
CA LEU A 374 -6.50 14.53 7.17
C LEU A 374 -7.27 14.43 8.50
N GLY A 375 -8.59 14.27 8.44
CA GLY A 375 -9.42 14.17 9.65
C GLY A 375 -9.08 12.95 10.50
N ASP A 376 -8.91 11.78 9.84
CA ASP A 376 -8.57 10.52 10.52
C ASP A 376 -7.18 10.59 11.15
N VAL A 377 -6.20 11.17 10.43
CA VAL A 377 -4.83 11.36 10.94
C VAL A 377 -4.80 12.30 12.14
N LEU A 378 -5.55 13.42 12.09
CA LEU A 378 -5.65 14.36 13.21
C LEU A 378 -6.26 13.73 14.46
N ASN A 379 -7.23 12.83 14.28
CA ASN A 379 -7.84 12.08 15.38
C ASN A 379 -6.81 11.15 16.05
N VAL A 380 -5.99 10.43 15.28
CA VAL A 380 -4.90 9.59 15.82
C VAL A 380 -3.85 10.44 16.53
N ILE A 381 -3.44 11.57 15.94
CA ILE A 381 -2.50 12.50 16.58
C ILE A 381 -3.04 13.02 17.92
N LYS A 382 -4.35 13.28 17.98
CA LYS A 382 -5.01 13.76 19.23
C LYS A 382 -5.04 12.71 20.34
N VAL A 383 -5.10 11.42 19.99
CA VAL A 383 -5.10 10.31 20.97
C VAL A 383 -3.68 9.98 21.41
N GLU A 384 -2.74 9.88 20.45
CA GLU A 384 -1.41 9.37 20.71
C GLU A 384 -0.39 10.44 21.14
N HIS A 385 -0.64 11.71 20.85
CA HIS A 385 0.29 12.82 21.10
C HIS A 385 1.74 12.52 20.65
N PRO A 386 1.97 12.08 19.39
CA PRO A 386 3.28 11.58 18.99
C PRO A 386 4.34 12.68 18.99
N ASP A 387 5.59 12.35 19.43
CA ASP A 387 6.73 13.27 19.41
C ASP A 387 7.19 13.56 17.98
N ILE A 388 7.05 12.59 17.08
CA ILE A 388 7.33 12.76 15.66
C ILE A 388 6.19 12.21 14.80
N VAL A 389 5.90 12.91 13.71
CA VAL A 389 4.97 12.44 12.67
C VAL A 389 5.73 12.30 11.36
N ILE A 390 5.69 11.11 10.76
CA ILE A 390 6.38 10.82 9.49
C ILE A 390 5.35 10.59 8.39
N VAL A 391 5.40 11.43 7.36
CA VAL A 391 4.49 11.41 6.21
C VAL A 391 5.26 11.01 4.95
N PRO A 392 4.79 10.05 4.14
CA PRO A 392 5.38 9.76 2.84
C PRO A 392 5.25 10.94 1.88
N GLY A 393 6.29 11.21 1.09
CA GLY A 393 6.35 12.36 0.18
C GLY A 393 5.25 12.40 -0.89
N ASN A 394 4.72 11.24 -1.30
CA ASN A 394 3.61 11.17 -2.25
C ASN A 394 2.25 11.67 -1.71
N ARG A 395 2.20 12.06 -0.43
CA ARG A 395 0.99 12.62 0.21
C ARG A 395 1.07 14.14 0.36
N HIS A 396 1.33 14.85 -0.74
CA HIS A 396 1.56 16.30 -0.78
C HIS A 396 0.49 17.13 -0.07
N TYR A 397 -0.80 16.78 -0.26
CA TYR A 397 -1.90 17.47 0.41
C TYR A 397 -1.79 17.33 1.93
N LEU A 398 -1.60 16.11 2.41
CA LEU A 398 -1.53 15.81 3.85
C LEU A 398 -0.29 16.47 4.49
N THR A 399 0.87 16.39 3.82
CA THR A 399 2.10 17.07 4.25
C THR A 399 1.87 18.58 4.41
N ARG A 400 1.25 19.22 3.40
CA ARG A 400 0.97 20.65 3.43
C ARG A 400 0.02 21.04 4.56
N GLU A 401 -1.02 20.26 4.81
CA GLU A 401 -1.98 20.60 5.89
C GLU A 401 -1.38 20.35 7.27
N LEU A 402 -0.63 19.26 7.47
CA LEU A 402 0.04 18.97 8.74
C LEU A 402 1.18 19.95 9.04
N SER A 403 1.88 20.47 8.03
CA SER A 403 2.95 21.47 8.25
C SER A 403 2.45 22.83 8.78
N LYS A 404 1.14 23.10 8.73
CA LYS A 404 0.54 24.29 9.34
C LYS A 404 0.35 24.14 10.85
N LEU A 405 0.51 22.93 11.37
CA LEU A 405 0.36 22.62 12.79
C LEU A 405 1.73 22.61 13.47
N ASN A 406 1.76 22.84 14.79
CA ASN A 406 2.99 22.76 15.58
C ASN A 406 3.36 21.29 15.84
N LEU A 407 3.78 20.57 14.81
CA LEU A 407 4.17 19.16 14.84
C LEU A 407 5.63 19.02 14.42
N ASN A 408 6.35 18.10 15.07
CA ASN A 408 7.64 17.65 14.58
C ASN A 408 7.42 16.71 13.37
N LEU A 409 7.25 17.32 12.21
CA LEU A 409 6.84 16.66 10.97
C LEU A 409 8.04 16.33 10.10
N HIS A 410 8.17 15.05 9.72
CA HIS A 410 9.18 14.59 8.79
C HIS A 410 8.54 14.04 7.52
N VAL A 411 9.10 14.39 6.36
CA VAL A 411 8.68 13.84 5.07
C VAL A 411 9.67 12.75 4.67
N LEU A 412 9.24 11.47 4.78
CA LEU A 412 10.14 10.35 4.60
C LEU A 412 9.40 9.09 4.03
N PRO A 413 9.80 8.53 2.90
CA PRO A 413 10.82 9.05 1.97
C PRO A 413 10.38 10.34 1.27
N PRO A 414 11.31 11.23 0.95
CA PRO A 414 10.99 12.40 0.14
C PRO A 414 10.61 11.98 -1.28
N ASP A 415 9.71 12.71 -1.92
CA ASP A 415 9.19 12.41 -3.28
C ASP A 415 9.21 13.61 -4.22
N GLN A 416 9.67 14.77 -3.75
CA GLN A 416 9.71 15.98 -4.56
C GLN A 416 10.94 16.01 -5.46
N GLU A 417 10.72 16.13 -6.76
CA GLU A 417 11.79 16.47 -7.72
C GLU A 417 12.12 17.97 -7.61
N ILE A 418 13.42 18.28 -7.57
CA ILE A 418 13.91 19.65 -7.54
C ILE A 418 14.34 20.02 -8.97
N GLY A 419 13.72 21.04 -9.54
CA GLY A 419 14.00 21.49 -10.90
C GLY A 419 12.93 21.11 -11.93
N GLN A 420 13.13 21.49 -13.19
CA GLN A 420 12.20 21.13 -14.25
C GLN A 420 12.24 19.61 -14.51
N PRO A 421 11.10 18.94 -14.67
CA PRO A 421 11.06 17.53 -15.01
C PRO A 421 11.61 17.31 -16.43
N GLN A 422 12.88 16.98 -16.54
CA GLN A 422 13.51 16.57 -17.79
C GLN A 422 14.16 15.17 -17.71
N PRO A 423 13.56 14.16 -17.05
CA PRO A 423 14.16 12.85 -16.98
C PRO A 423 14.14 12.09 -18.32
N LYS A 424 13.42 12.57 -19.34
CA LYS A 424 13.27 11.90 -20.65
C LYS A 424 14.58 11.70 -21.42
N ARG A 425 15.67 12.35 -20.99
CA ARG A 425 17.00 12.25 -21.62
C ARG A 425 18.09 11.71 -20.70
N ALA A 426 17.81 11.51 -19.43
CA ALA A 426 18.81 11.04 -18.49
C ALA A 426 19.20 9.59 -18.82
N THR A 427 20.48 9.37 -19.04
CA THR A 427 21.06 8.05 -19.28
C THR A 427 21.94 7.58 -18.13
N ILE A 428 22.45 8.51 -17.33
CA ILE A 428 23.32 8.23 -16.19
C ILE A 428 22.74 8.88 -14.94
N GLY A 429 22.70 8.13 -13.84
CA GLY A 429 22.38 8.62 -12.49
C GLY A 429 23.59 8.53 -11.57
N VAL A 430 23.90 9.61 -10.87
CA VAL A 430 24.88 9.62 -9.79
C VAL A 430 24.15 9.81 -8.47
N SER A 431 24.17 8.80 -7.62
CA SER A 431 23.52 8.85 -6.30
C SER A 431 24.53 9.24 -5.22
N LEU A 432 24.14 10.20 -4.39
CA LEU A 432 24.90 10.69 -3.25
C LEU A 432 24.09 10.57 -1.97
N PHE A 433 24.74 10.24 -0.86
CA PHE A 433 24.21 10.47 0.49
C PHE A 433 24.87 11.72 1.06
N VAL A 434 24.04 12.67 1.47
CA VAL A 434 24.47 14.01 1.90
C VAL A 434 24.01 14.29 3.32
N HIS A 435 24.97 14.52 4.21
CA HIS A 435 24.71 14.89 5.59
C HIS A 435 25.76 15.92 6.04
N GLU A 436 25.33 17.11 6.37
CA GLU A 436 26.21 18.24 6.73
C GLU A 436 27.36 18.44 5.72
N GLN A 437 28.60 18.22 6.16
CA GLN A 437 29.79 18.32 5.31
C GLN A 437 30.08 17.06 4.47
N HIS A 438 29.44 15.94 4.83
CA HIS A 438 29.67 14.65 4.18
C HIS A 438 28.87 14.53 2.88
N LYS A 439 29.55 14.23 1.78
CA LYS A 439 28.98 13.95 0.46
C LYS A 439 29.50 12.61 -0.05
N ILE A 440 28.84 11.54 0.34
CA ILE A 440 29.27 10.18 0.04
C ILE A 440 28.71 9.77 -1.33
N ALA A 441 29.59 9.48 -2.29
CA ALA A 441 29.17 8.91 -3.56
C ALA A 441 28.77 7.45 -3.38
N VAL A 442 27.51 7.17 -3.63
CA VAL A 442 26.91 5.84 -3.46
C VAL A 442 27.06 5.00 -4.72
N GLY A 443 26.89 5.60 -5.88
CA GLY A 443 27.07 4.90 -7.14
C GLY A 443 26.86 5.78 -8.36
N VAL A 444 27.48 5.34 -9.46
CA VAL A 444 27.26 5.86 -10.81
C VAL A 444 26.62 4.72 -11.61
N MET A 445 25.42 4.91 -12.10
CA MET A 445 24.65 3.86 -12.75
C MET A 445 24.06 4.29 -14.08
N ASP A 446 24.02 3.35 -15.02
CA ASP A 446 23.22 3.50 -16.23
C ASP A 446 21.74 3.40 -15.87
N MET A 447 20.96 4.29 -16.44
CA MET A 447 19.51 4.34 -16.31
C MET A 447 18.90 3.92 -17.65
N ILE A 448 18.38 2.70 -17.69
CA ILE A 448 17.87 2.10 -18.90
C ILE A 448 16.34 2.28 -18.92
N ALA A 449 15.85 3.11 -19.84
CA ALA A 449 14.44 3.24 -20.12
C ALA A 449 14.10 2.49 -21.40
N PRO A 450 13.14 1.54 -21.39
CA PRO A 450 12.69 0.93 -22.64
C PRO A 450 12.07 2.02 -23.53
N GLY A 451 12.45 2.04 -24.81
CA GLY A 451 12.07 3.06 -25.80
C GLY A 451 10.60 3.06 -26.20
N MET A 452 9.69 3.07 -25.22
CA MET A 452 8.25 3.06 -25.44
C MET A 452 7.58 4.17 -24.67
N ASN A 453 6.64 4.79 -25.37
CA ASN A 453 5.70 5.84 -24.97
C ASN A 453 6.03 6.63 -23.70
N GLN A 454 6.14 7.92 -23.91
CA GLN A 454 6.65 8.94 -22.99
C GLN A 454 5.92 9.07 -21.65
N ASP A 455 4.84 8.34 -21.42
CA ASP A 455 3.98 8.45 -20.23
C ASP A 455 4.32 7.44 -19.11
N ILE A 456 5.06 6.38 -19.42
CA ILE A 456 5.71 5.56 -18.39
C ILE A 456 7.16 6.05 -18.28
N ALA A 457 7.33 7.23 -17.77
CA ALA A 457 8.63 7.88 -17.57
C ALA A 457 9.44 7.26 -16.40
N GLN A 458 9.38 5.94 -16.23
CA GLN A 458 10.12 5.27 -15.18
C GLN A 458 11.25 4.46 -15.81
N VAL A 459 12.45 4.74 -15.36
CA VAL A 459 13.59 3.87 -15.57
C VAL A 459 13.20 2.51 -15.01
N THR A 460 13.24 1.50 -15.85
CA THR A 460 12.81 0.13 -15.50
C THR A 460 13.97 -0.80 -15.26
N ALA A 461 15.17 -0.41 -15.67
CA ALA A 461 16.38 -1.18 -15.40
C ALA A 461 17.54 -0.26 -15.01
N PHE A 462 18.41 -0.77 -14.14
CA PHE A 462 19.62 -0.11 -13.67
C PHE A 462 20.81 -1.04 -13.82
N ARG A 463 21.94 -0.49 -14.24
CA ARG A 463 23.22 -1.16 -14.23
C ARG A 463 24.23 -0.37 -13.42
N MET A 464 24.94 -1.03 -12.51
CA MET A 464 25.99 -0.43 -11.72
C MET A 464 27.23 -1.33 -11.69
N PRO A 465 28.44 -0.81 -11.92
CA PRO A 465 28.74 0.57 -12.30
C PRO A 465 28.32 0.89 -13.72
N ALA A 466 28.10 2.18 -14.02
CA ALA A 466 27.80 2.64 -15.38
C ALA A 466 28.92 2.26 -16.36
N GLU A 467 28.56 1.99 -17.62
CA GLU A 467 29.49 1.63 -18.69
C GLU A 467 30.26 2.85 -19.19
N LEU A 468 31.09 3.39 -18.32
CA LEU A 468 31.93 4.55 -18.56
C LEU A 468 33.36 4.28 -18.10
N PRO A 469 34.39 4.91 -18.75
CA PRO A 469 35.72 4.93 -18.23
C PRO A 469 35.79 5.42 -16.79
N LYS A 470 36.71 4.87 -15.99
CA LYS A 470 36.86 5.26 -14.58
C LYS A 470 36.99 6.77 -14.37
N ALA A 471 37.81 7.43 -15.24
CA ALA A 471 38.02 8.87 -15.16
C ALA A 471 36.71 9.66 -15.35
N ASP A 472 35.84 9.20 -16.24
CA ASP A 472 34.56 9.83 -16.51
C ASP A 472 33.61 9.64 -15.34
N ARG A 473 33.52 8.43 -14.75
CA ARG A 473 32.72 8.19 -13.54
C ARG A 473 33.14 9.10 -12.39
N LEU A 474 34.44 9.24 -12.14
CA LEU A 474 34.95 10.13 -11.09
C LEU A 474 34.63 11.61 -11.37
N ARG A 475 34.75 12.04 -12.63
CA ARG A 475 34.37 13.41 -13.05
C ARG A 475 32.88 13.67 -12.78
N LEU A 476 31.99 12.74 -13.13
CA LEU A 476 30.55 12.87 -12.87
C LEU A 476 30.25 12.94 -11.36
N VAL A 477 30.96 12.19 -10.55
CA VAL A 477 30.83 12.27 -9.08
C VAL A 477 31.17 13.66 -8.56
N GLU A 478 32.27 14.28 -9.04
CA GLU A 478 32.62 15.63 -8.61
C GLU A 478 31.62 16.69 -9.09
N GLN A 479 31.13 16.57 -10.32
CA GLN A 479 30.04 17.43 -10.82
C GLN A 479 28.75 17.25 -10.00
N ALA A 480 28.42 16.03 -9.58
CA ALA A 480 27.27 15.76 -8.74
C ALA A 480 27.42 16.37 -7.35
N LYS A 481 28.61 16.28 -6.73
CA LYS A 481 28.92 16.93 -5.44
C LYS A 481 28.80 18.45 -5.50
N GLN A 482 29.21 19.05 -6.62
CA GLN A 482 29.06 20.47 -6.86
C GLN A 482 27.57 20.86 -6.97
N ALA A 483 26.79 20.16 -7.80
CA ALA A 483 25.35 20.41 -7.94
C ALA A 483 24.60 20.31 -6.61
N VAL A 484 24.93 19.32 -5.78
CA VAL A 484 24.38 19.19 -4.42
C VAL A 484 24.69 20.41 -3.56
N SER A 485 25.91 20.96 -3.66
CA SER A 485 26.30 22.15 -2.87
C SER A 485 25.54 23.40 -3.32
N GLU A 486 25.39 23.58 -4.63
CA GLU A 486 24.68 24.70 -5.22
C GLU A 486 23.20 24.73 -4.82
N HIS A 487 22.58 23.56 -4.70
CA HIS A 487 21.17 23.41 -4.36
C HIS A 487 20.92 23.14 -2.86
N GLN A 488 21.95 23.08 -2.02
CA GLN A 488 21.86 22.82 -0.57
C GLN A 488 21.03 21.55 -0.23
N LEU A 489 21.25 20.47 -0.98
CA LEU A 489 20.50 19.23 -0.84
C LEU A 489 21.03 18.38 0.31
N THR A 490 20.13 17.63 0.96
CA THR A 490 20.44 16.67 2.03
C THR A 490 19.75 15.32 1.79
N GLY A 491 20.23 14.28 2.46
CA GLY A 491 19.67 12.92 2.35
C GLY A 491 20.17 12.13 1.14
N MET A 492 19.38 11.19 0.68
CA MET A 492 19.68 10.41 -0.52
C MET A 492 19.19 11.15 -1.76
N VAL A 493 20.13 11.68 -2.53
CA VAL A 493 19.87 12.47 -3.73
C VAL A 493 20.50 11.83 -4.97
N GLN A 494 19.88 12.05 -6.12
CA GLN A 494 20.36 11.57 -7.40
C GLN A 494 20.48 12.75 -8.38
N ILE A 495 21.65 12.88 -8.96
CA ILE A 495 21.95 13.82 -10.01
C ILE A 495 21.85 13.10 -11.35
N LEU A 496 21.05 13.62 -12.25
CA LEU A 496 20.75 13.04 -13.54
C LEU A 496 21.57 13.70 -14.63
N PHE A 497 22.19 12.88 -15.45
CA PHE A 497 23.04 13.31 -16.55
C PHE A 497 22.50 12.81 -17.89
N ALA A 498 22.62 13.63 -18.93
CA ALA A 498 22.31 13.28 -20.30
C ALA A 498 23.40 13.75 -21.26
N PRO A 499 23.50 13.15 -22.45
CA PRO A 499 24.40 13.64 -23.51
C PRO A 499 24.08 15.07 -23.91
N LYS A 500 25.08 15.93 -23.93
CA LYS A 500 24.96 17.34 -24.33
C LYS A 500 24.64 17.49 -25.83
N THR A 501 25.13 16.57 -26.64
CA THR A 501 24.95 16.54 -28.09
C THR A 501 24.63 15.13 -28.56
N THR A 502 24.11 14.99 -29.77
CA THR A 502 23.85 13.68 -30.41
C THR A 502 25.11 12.81 -30.58
N THR A 503 26.30 13.39 -30.48
CA THR A 503 27.58 12.67 -30.54
C THR A 503 28.02 12.05 -29.21
N GLY A 504 27.29 12.30 -28.12
CA GLY A 504 27.36 11.55 -26.85
C GLY A 504 28.62 11.72 -25.99
N LYS A 505 29.64 12.49 -26.42
CA LYS A 505 30.94 12.57 -25.72
C LYS A 505 30.96 13.42 -24.44
N GLN A 506 30.01 14.33 -24.25
CA GLN A 506 29.93 15.16 -23.05
C GLN A 506 28.56 14.98 -22.40
N LEU A 507 28.57 14.73 -21.09
CA LEU A 507 27.38 14.64 -20.26
C LEU A 507 27.17 15.97 -19.52
N GLU A 508 25.91 16.41 -19.41
CA GLU A 508 25.52 17.57 -18.63
C GLU A 508 24.46 17.20 -17.61
N VAL A 509 24.36 17.96 -16.51
CA VAL A 509 23.31 17.80 -15.50
C VAL A 509 21.99 18.25 -16.12
N VAL A 510 21.00 17.35 -16.11
CA VAL A 510 19.64 17.61 -16.63
C VAL A 510 18.56 17.58 -15.56
N GLY A 511 18.90 17.16 -14.34
CA GLY A 511 17.97 17.14 -13.24
C GLY A 511 18.60 16.72 -11.92
N VAL A 512 17.90 17.04 -10.87
CA VAL A 512 18.23 16.67 -9.49
C VAL A 512 16.96 16.20 -8.82
N ARG A 513 17.01 15.05 -8.13
CA ARG A 513 15.85 14.50 -7.44
C ARG A 513 16.26 13.72 -6.19
N PRO A 514 15.34 13.48 -5.24
CA PRO A 514 15.52 12.43 -4.25
C PRO A 514 15.71 11.07 -4.93
N THR A 515 16.55 10.21 -4.38
CA THR A 515 16.69 8.83 -4.85
C THR A 515 15.37 8.08 -4.63
N ARG A 516 14.83 7.47 -5.67
CA ARG A 516 13.57 6.72 -5.60
C ARG A 516 13.72 5.47 -4.73
N LEU A 517 12.61 4.98 -4.18
CA LEU A 517 12.59 3.82 -3.28
C LEU A 517 13.22 2.57 -3.88
N THR A 518 12.88 2.25 -5.13
CA THR A 518 13.40 1.09 -5.84
C THR A 518 14.92 1.20 -6.06
N GLU A 519 15.39 2.40 -6.42
CA GLU A 519 16.81 2.69 -6.58
C GLU A 519 17.55 2.60 -5.24
N MET A 520 16.94 3.10 -4.16
CA MET A 520 17.52 3.01 -2.81
C MET A 520 17.64 1.55 -2.34
N ALA A 521 16.63 0.72 -2.64
CA ALA A 521 16.67 -0.71 -2.37
C ALA A 521 17.79 -1.40 -3.18
N PHE A 522 17.91 -1.06 -4.49
CA PHE A 522 18.99 -1.54 -5.35
C PHE A 522 20.37 -1.13 -4.82
N LEU A 523 20.58 0.14 -4.55
CA LEU A 523 21.83 0.66 -4.02
C LEU A 523 22.21 0.02 -2.69
N SER A 524 21.23 -0.21 -1.81
CA SER A 524 21.47 -0.90 -0.54
C SER A 524 21.98 -2.33 -0.75
N LYS A 525 21.43 -3.05 -1.72
CA LYS A 525 21.87 -4.41 -2.06
C LYS A 525 23.25 -4.41 -2.72
N VAL A 526 23.52 -3.48 -3.62
CA VAL A 526 24.79 -3.41 -4.36
C VAL A 526 25.95 -3.01 -3.47
N THR A 527 25.75 -2.02 -2.60
CA THR A 527 26.79 -1.48 -1.71
C THR A 527 26.95 -2.25 -0.41
N GLY A 528 25.96 -3.07 -0.03
CA GLY A 528 25.90 -3.73 1.27
C GLY A 528 25.59 -2.78 2.45
N ILE A 529 25.24 -1.52 2.14
CA ILE A 529 24.93 -0.49 3.14
C ILE A 529 23.44 -0.23 3.13
N ASN A 530 22.80 -0.27 4.29
CA ASN A 530 21.38 0.02 4.41
C ASN A 530 21.16 1.54 4.38
N TRP A 531 20.89 2.09 3.20
CA TRP A 531 20.68 3.54 2.99
C TRP A 531 19.38 4.05 3.62
N VAL A 532 18.37 3.20 3.74
CA VAL A 532 17.13 3.56 4.47
C VAL A 532 17.44 3.80 5.95
N ARG A 533 18.28 2.94 6.55
CA ARG A 533 18.78 3.14 7.91
C ARG A 533 19.50 4.47 8.06
N MET A 534 20.43 4.77 7.17
CA MET A 534 21.21 6.01 7.22
C MET A 534 20.31 7.24 7.11
N LEU A 535 19.38 7.21 6.14
CA LEU A 535 18.43 8.30 5.92
C LEU A 535 17.49 8.50 7.11
N THR A 536 16.95 7.42 7.68
CA THR A 536 16.09 7.52 8.87
C THR A 536 16.83 8.12 10.06
N ARG A 537 18.05 7.64 10.32
CA ARG A 537 18.88 8.14 11.43
C ARG A 537 19.28 9.60 11.25
N GLN A 538 19.51 10.05 10.02
CA GLN A 538 19.71 11.46 9.69
C GLN A 538 18.48 12.30 10.10
N HIS A 539 17.28 11.85 9.72
CA HIS A 539 16.04 12.58 10.01
C HIS A 539 15.70 12.66 11.51
N ILE A 540 16.04 11.64 12.28
CA ILE A 540 15.81 11.63 13.74
C ILE A 540 17.01 12.13 14.55
N GLY A 541 18.06 12.66 13.89
CA GLY A 541 19.22 13.27 14.57
C GLY A 541 20.11 12.27 15.33
N THR A 542 20.13 11.00 14.92
CA THR A 542 20.92 9.93 15.57
C THR A 542 22.06 9.40 14.69
N LEU A 543 22.31 10.04 13.55
CA LEU A 543 23.40 9.64 12.66
C LEU A 543 24.72 10.20 13.17
N ASP A 544 25.74 9.36 13.27
CA ASP A 544 27.06 9.69 13.79
C ASP A 544 28.05 9.95 12.66
N ASP A 545 28.83 11.02 12.75
CA ASP A 545 29.91 11.37 11.81
C ASP A 545 31.00 10.29 11.71
N ALA A 546 31.27 9.57 12.80
CA ALA A 546 32.22 8.46 12.79
C ALA A 546 31.70 7.30 11.91
N GLU A 547 30.40 7.01 11.96
CA GLU A 547 29.77 6.00 11.09
C GLU A 547 29.83 6.44 9.62
N LEU A 548 29.55 7.72 9.32
CA LEU A 548 29.67 8.26 7.96
C LEU A 548 31.10 8.18 7.42
N SER A 549 32.06 8.53 8.24
CA SER A 549 33.49 8.49 7.87
C SER A 549 34.00 7.05 7.64
N ALA A 550 33.38 6.07 8.27
CA ALA A 550 33.67 4.66 8.07
C ALA A 550 33.10 4.07 6.78
N VAL A 551 32.15 4.74 6.12
CA VAL A 551 31.52 4.29 4.88
C VAL A 551 32.55 4.32 3.74
N LYS A 552 32.86 3.15 3.20
CA LYS A 552 33.76 2.99 2.04
C LYS A 552 33.01 2.32 0.89
N ILE A 553 32.90 3.01 -0.22
CA ILE A 553 32.27 2.48 -1.44
C ILE A 553 33.30 2.40 -2.54
N ASP A 554 33.46 1.21 -3.11
CA ASP A 554 34.32 1.01 -4.27
C ASP A 554 33.56 1.36 -5.57
N LEU A 555 33.68 2.60 -5.99
CA LEU A 555 33.12 3.09 -7.26
C LEU A 555 33.80 2.47 -8.51
N ASN A 556 34.88 1.71 -8.32
CA ASN A 556 35.62 1.05 -9.38
C ASN A 556 35.43 -0.46 -9.38
N SER A 557 34.48 -0.96 -8.62
CA SER A 557 34.18 -2.39 -8.59
C SER A 557 34.01 -2.94 -10.02
N GLN A 558 34.62 -4.10 -10.27
CA GLN A 558 34.41 -4.86 -11.50
C GLN A 558 33.14 -5.73 -11.43
N ARG A 559 32.53 -5.82 -10.26
CA ARG A 559 31.26 -6.51 -10.10
C ARG A 559 30.16 -5.68 -10.76
N VAL A 560 29.45 -6.29 -11.68
CA VAL A 560 28.28 -5.69 -12.31
C VAL A 560 27.03 -6.13 -11.55
N ALA A 561 26.17 -5.17 -11.23
CA ALA A 561 24.84 -5.41 -10.70
C ALA A 561 23.81 -4.90 -11.71
N LEU A 562 22.82 -5.70 -11.98
CA LEU A 562 21.69 -5.35 -12.84
C LEU A 562 20.40 -5.47 -12.04
N MET A 563 19.51 -4.51 -12.21
CA MET A 563 18.14 -4.58 -11.73
C MET A 563 17.18 -4.36 -12.89
N ASN A 564 16.14 -5.17 -12.94
CA ASN A 564 15.05 -5.02 -13.89
C ASN A 564 13.71 -4.98 -13.13
N ALA A 565 12.87 -4.01 -13.47
CA ALA A 565 11.50 -3.96 -12.98
C ALA A 565 10.63 -5.00 -13.70
N VAL A 566 9.76 -5.66 -12.96
CA VAL A 566 8.83 -6.68 -13.47
C VAL A 566 7.42 -6.13 -13.42
N PHE A 567 6.72 -6.15 -14.55
CA PHE A 567 5.36 -5.68 -14.70
C PHE A 567 4.43 -6.81 -15.17
N PRO A 568 3.19 -6.89 -14.65
CA PRO A 568 2.24 -7.94 -15.02
C PRO A 568 1.51 -7.61 -16.34
N PHE A 569 2.22 -7.18 -17.37
CA PHE A 569 1.61 -6.74 -18.64
C PHE A 569 0.77 -7.83 -19.31
N ARG A 570 1.15 -9.11 -19.19
CA ARG A 570 0.38 -10.21 -19.73
C ARG A 570 -0.98 -10.36 -19.05
N GLN A 571 -1.00 -10.27 -17.71
CA GLN A 571 -2.25 -10.32 -16.93
C GLN A 571 -3.16 -9.12 -17.23
N LEU A 572 -2.56 -7.99 -17.57
CA LEU A 572 -3.27 -6.76 -17.93
C LEU A 572 -3.67 -6.71 -19.43
N HIS A 573 -3.38 -7.78 -20.18
CA HIS A 573 -3.61 -7.85 -21.62
C HIS A 573 -2.99 -6.70 -22.43
N VAL A 574 -1.88 -6.17 -21.97
CA VAL A 574 -1.13 -5.12 -22.68
C VAL A 574 -0.27 -5.76 -23.76
N LEU A 575 -0.72 -5.66 -25.00
CA LEU A 575 -0.04 -6.23 -26.15
C LEU A 575 1.16 -5.37 -26.58
N ASN A 576 2.20 -6.04 -27.13
CA ASN A 576 3.37 -5.40 -27.76
C ASN A 576 4.27 -4.54 -26.84
N ARG A 577 4.26 -4.74 -25.52
CA ARG A 577 5.24 -4.16 -24.63
C ARG A 577 6.33 -5.16 -24.27
N PRO A 578 7.63 -4.79 -24.30
CA PRO A 578 8.69 -5.63 -23.78
C PRO A 578 8.49 -5.79 -22.26
N GLY A 579 8.77 -6.99 -21.74
CA GLY A 579 8.62 -7.24 -20.31
C GLY A 579 7.29 -7.89 -19.90
N THR A 580 6.55 -8.50 -20.85
CA THR A 580 5.37 -9.31 -20.50
C THR A 580 5.78 -10.59 -19.79
N THR A 581 5.67 -10.60 -18.47
CA THR A 581 5.89 -11.79 -17.65
C THR A 581 4.61 -12.17 -16.92
N ASP A 582 4.49 -13.45 -16.53
CA ASP A 582 3.40 -13.92 -15.64
C ASP A 582 3.72 -13.66 -14.15
N GLN A 583 4.87 -13.05 -13.86
CA GLN A 583 5.32 -12.79 -12.50
C GLN A 583 4.60 -11.58 -11.91
N GLU A 584 4.43 -11.61 -10.60
CA GLU A 584 3.91 -10.47 -9.83
C GLU A 584 4.85 -9.26 -9.96
N MET A 585 4.31 -8.06 -9.71
CA MET A 585 5.08 -6.83 -9.70
C MET A 585 6.22 -6.87 -8.69
N GLY A 586 7.35 -6.33 -9.10
CA GLY A 586 8.54 -6.28 -8.28
C GLY A 586 9.75 -5.84 -9.08
N ALA A 587 10.92 -6.21 -8.60
CA ALA A 587 12.18 -6.04 -9.30
C ALA A 587 13.07 -7.26 -9.07
N THR A 588 13.77 -7.68 -10.11
CA THR A 588 14.82 -8.69 -10.01
C THR A 588 16.19 -8.01 -9.98
N ILE A 589 17.11 -8.54 -9.16
CA ILE A 589 18.47 -8.05 -9.05
C ILE A 589 19.42 -9.23 -9.27
N ALA A 590 20.42 -9.06 -10.13
CA ALA A 590 21.46 -10.03 -10.34
C ALA A 590 22.85 -9.41 -10.22
N PHE A 591 23.84 -10.24 -9.87
CA PHE A 591 25.22 -9.86 -9.70
C PHE A 591 26.13 -10.81 -10.49
N GLY A 592 27.19 -10.27 -11.09
CA GLY A 592 28.20 -11.06 -11.80
C GLY A 592 29.54 -10.33 -11.90
N SER A 593 30.57 -11.04 -12.34
CA SER A 593 31.89 -10.47 -12.63
C SER A 593 31.97 -9.84 -14.02
N SER A 594 30.96 -10.05 -14.85
CA SER A 594 30.77 -9.43 -16.15
C SER A 594 29.31 -9.24 -16.44
N GLU A 595 28.96 -8.39 -17.40
CA GLU A 595 27.58 -8.16 -17.82
C GLU A 595 26.89 -9.44 -18.31
N ALA A 596 27.58 -10.21 -19.17
CA ALA A 596 27.05 -11.47 -19.69
C ALA A 596 26.69 -12.47 -18.58
N LEU A 597 27.57 -12.62 -17.56
CA LEU A 597 27.30 -13.49 -16.43
C LEU A 597 26.18 -12.95 -15.54
N THR A 598 26.08 -11.63 -15.39
CA THR A 598 25.02 -11.00 -14.60
C THR A 598 23.66 -11.15 -15.28
N LEU A 599 23.60 -10.99 -16.60
CA LEU A 599 22.40 -11.24 -17.40
C LEU A 599 21.96 -12.70 -17.30
N SER A 600 22.89 -13.66 -17.34
CA SER A 600 22.56 -15.09 -17.20
C SER A 600 22.00 -15.45 -15.81
N ASN A 601 22.27 -14.64 -14.81
CA ASN A 601 21.78 -14.81 -13.45
C ASN A 601 20.39 -14.19 -13.21
N LEU A 602 19.87 -13.42 -14.18
CA LEU A 602 18.51 -12.92 -14.13
C LEU A 602 17.52 -14.00 -14.62
N SER A 603 16.43 -14.16 -13.95
CA SER A 603 15.39 -15.16 -14.29
C SER A 603 14.71 -14.92 -15.64
N ASP A 604 14.96 -13.79 -16.31
CA ASP A 604 14.28 -13.35 -17.53
C ASP A 604 15.25 -12.69 -18.51
N THR A 605 16.29 -13.44 -18.89
CA THR A 605 17.42 -12.97 -19.72
C THR A 605 17.02 -12.50 -21.11
N GLU A 606 16.05 -13.16 -21.77
CA GLU A 606 15.62 -12.78 -23.13
C GLU A 606 15.05 -11.37 -23.24
N GLN A 607 14.49 -10.87 -22.17
CA GLN A 607 13.86 -9.54 -22.17
C GLN A 607 14.87 -8.43 -21.96
N LEU A 608 15.87 -8.64 -21.13
CA LEU A 608 16.90 -7.64 -20.87
C LEU A 608 17.85 -7.48 -22.09
N ASP A 609 18.20 -8.57 -22.75
CA ASP A 609 18.97 -8.52 -24.00
C ASP A 609 18.25 -7.74 -25.10
N LYS A 610 16.92 -7.89 -25.20
CA LYS A 610 16.10 -7.09 -26.13
C LYS A 610 16.03 -5.61 -25.76
N ILE A 611 16.08 -5.28 -24.47
CA ILE A 611 16.08 -3.90 -23.98
C ILE A 611 17.47 -3.26 -24.21
N ILE A 612 18.54 -3.93 -23.80
CA ILE A 612 19.90 -3.43 -23.92
C ILE A 612 20.31 -3.28 -25.39
N ASN A 613 20.07 -4.29 -26.21
CA ASN A 613 20.43 -4.28 -27.64
C ASN A 613 19.57 -3.35 -28.52
N ARG A 614 18.46 -2.79 -27.99
CA ARG A 614 17.66 -1.75 -28.68
C ARG A 614 18.05 -0.35 -28.24
N THR A 615 18.85 -0.22 -27.20
CA THR A 615 19.23 1.08 -26.60
C THR A 615 20.67 1.48 -26.97
N ILE A 616 21.47 0.53 -27.50
CA ILE A 616 22.77 0.76 -28.14
C ILE A 616 22.54 0.90 -29.65
#